data_f2e7f194f1e605c68ab3cc0056e67187
#
_entry.id   f2e7f194f1e605c68ab3cc0056e67187
#
_cell.length_a   1.000
_cell.length_b   1.000
_cell.length_c   1.000
_cell.angle_alpha   90.00
_cell.angle_beta   90.00
_cell.angle_gamma   90.00
#
_symmetry.space_group_name_H-M   'P 1'
#
loop_
_entity.id
_entity.type
_entity.pdbx_description
1 polymer ?
#
loop_
_entity_poly.entity_id
_entity_poly.type
_entity_poly.pdbx_seq_one_letter_code
_entity_poly.pdbx_strand_id
1 'polypeptide(L)'
;MKFATALLFTAALCVSAQAADQTQIFSTQASAVRITPIYHATVKIQVGQDIIYLDPAKPAKMDGMGPANLILITDIHGDHMDADYVAKLSKPGTAVIAPASVAKTITQARVVANGETTRWHDFKITAVPMYNISHNQPNGQPYHDKGRGNGYVINYGGKNFYFAGDTEGTPEMRALKDIDVAFIPMNLPYTMTPAEAAEAVKASHPKVVIPYHYKGQDVQAFKKALDGSGINVRLLEWYPE
;
A
#
# COMPACT_ATOMS: atom_id res chain seq x y z
N MET A 1 -16.77 40.47 59.02
CA MET A 1 -15.90 39.42 58.44
C MET A 1 -16.55 38.92 57.20
N LYS A 2 -15.95 39.22 55.97
CA LYS A 2 -16.44 38.75 54.69
C LYS A 2 -15.49 37.65 54.20
N PHE A 3 -16.00 36.41 54.07
CA PHE A 3 -15.22 35.32 53.52
C PHE A 3 -15.32 35.37 51.99
N ALA A 4 -14.19 35.50 51.34
CA ALA A 4 -14.07 35.39 49.87
C ALA A 4 -13.76 33.93 49.54
N THR A 5 -14.67 33.27 48.79
CA THR A 5 -14.47 31.91 48.28
C THR A 5 -13.75 32.01 46.92
N ALA A 6 -12.53 31.53 46.88
CA ALA A 6 -11.77 31.44 45.62
C ALA A 6 -12.15 30.15 44.87
N LEU A 7 -12.72 30.29 43.65
CA LEU A 7 -12.95 29.18 42.75
C LEU A 7 -11.65 28.90 41.99
N LEU A 8 -11.06 27.73 42.22
CA LEU A 8 -9.97 27.21 41.39
C LEU A 8 -10.56 26.58 40.10
N PHE A 9 -10.29 27.22 38.97
CA PHE A 9 -10.54 26.61 37.68
C PHE A 9 -9.34 25.73 37.31
N THR A 10 -9.51 24.41 37.33
CA THR A 10 -8.57 23.47 36.77
C THR A 10 -8.83 23.36 35.26
N ALA A 11 -7.97 23.98 34.45
CA ALA A 11 -7.97 23.79 33.01
C ALA A 11 -7.39 22.39 32.71
N ALA A 12 -8.24 21.48 32.25
CA ALA A 12 -7.80 20.20 31.72
C ALA A 12 -7.15 20.45 30.35
N LEU A 13 -5.83 20.33 30.28
CA LEU A 13 -5.14 20.25 29.00
C LEU A 13 -5.52 18.92 28.29
N CYS A 14 -6.38 19.00 27.31
CA CYS A 14 -6.53 17.92 26.33
C CYS A 14 -5.26 17.86 25.48
N VAL A 15 -4.32 17.01 25.84
CA VAL A 15 -3.21 16.62 24.94
C VAL A 15 -3.81 15.73 23.89
N SER A 16 -4.10 16.28 22.71
CA SER A 16 -4.38 15.47 21.54
C SER A 16 -3.13 14.66 21.23
N ALA A 17 -3.17 13.35 21.43
CA ALA A 17 -2.12 12.45 20.98
C ALA A 17 -2.07 12.54 19.44
N GLN A 18 -1.08 13.25 18.92
CA GLN A 18 -0.81 13.30 17.49
C GLN A 18 -0.31 11.92 17.11
N ALA A 19 -1.01 11.24 16.18
CA ALA A 19 -0.55 9.95 15.67
C ALA A 19 0.90 10.09 15.20
N ALA A 20 1.77 9.20 15.69
CA ALA A 20 3.20 9.25 15.33
C ALA A 20 3.34 9.15 13.80
N ASP A 21 4.17 9.99 13.20
CA ASP A 21 4.48 9.92 11.76
C ASP A 21 5.14 8.57 11.44
N GLN A 22 4.41 7.69 10.73
CA GLN A 22 4.85 6.34 10.36
C GLN A 22 5.61 6.31 9.02
N THR A 23 5.94 7.47 8.47
CA THR A 23 6.64 7.58 7.20
C THR A 23 7.97 6.82 7.23
N GLN A 24 8.12 5.90 6.29
CA GLN A 24 9.37 5.18 6.07
C GLN A 24 10.21 5.92 5.02
N ILE A 25 11.49 6.10 5.31
CA ILE A 25 12.43 6.81 4.42
C ILE A 25 13.47 5.82 3.91
N PHE A 26 13.60 5.75 2.59
CA PHE A 26 14.58 4.90 1.92
C PHE A 26 15.51 5.76 1.05
N SER A 27 16.81 5.78 1.39
CA SER A 27 17.81 6.43 0.57
C SER A 27 18.01 5.66 -0.73
N THR A 28 18.13 6.36 -1.85
CA THR A 28 18.43 5.81 -3.17
C THR A 28 19.65 6.49 -3.79
N GLN A 29 20.06 6.08 -4.98
CA GLN A 29 21.15 6.75 -5.71
C GLN A 29 20.76 8.13 -6.27
N ALA A 30 19.45 8.44 -6.31
CA ALA A 30 18.93 9.74 -6.75
C ALA A 30 18.43 10.55 -5.54
N SER A 31 17.18 10.40 -5.15
CA SER A 31 16.58 11.10 -4.01
C SER A 31 15.95 10.13 -3.04
N ALA A 32 15.78 10.53 -1.78
CA ALA A 32 15.08 9.70 -0.80
C ALA A 32 13.62 9.47 -1.20
N VAL A 33 13.17 8.22 -1.11
CA VAL A 33 11.78 7.80 -1.26
C VAL A 33 11.14 7.77 0.13
N ARG A 34 10.08 8.56 0.31
CA ARG A 34 9.29 8.62 1.54
C ARG A 34 7.99 7.88 1.31
N ILE A 35 7.69 6.87 2.11
CA ILE A 35 6.48 6.05 1.99
C ILE A 35 5.69 6.16 3.27
N THR A 36 4.48 6.71 3.18
CA THR A 36 3.57 6.95 4.30
C THR A 36 2.37 6.02 4.17
N PRO A 37 2.14 5.11 5.14
CA PRO A 37 0.89 4.37 5.22
C PRO A 37 -0.26 5.34 5.52
N ILE A 38 -1.37 5.22 4.80
CA ILE A 38 -2.55 6.05 5.06
C ILE A 38 -3.64 5.23 5.71
N TYR A 39 -4.10 4.21 5.00
CA TYR A 39 -5.10 3.28 5.51
C TYR A 39 -5.18 2.05 4.61
N HIS A 40 -5.22 0.86 5.19
CA HIS A 40 -5.47 -0.43 4.49
C HIS A 40 -4.50 -0.66 3.31
N ALA A 41 -4.92 -0.39 2.06
CA ALA A 41 -4.06 -0.46 0.87
C ALA A 41 -3.56 0.91 0.40
N THR A 42 -4.13 2.01 0.93
CA THR A 42 -3.80 3.36 0.48
C THR A 42 -2.43 3.80 1.00
N VAL A 43 -1.55 4.17 0.07
CA VAL A 43 -0.17 4.61 0.36
C VAL A 43 0.11 5.95 -0.31
N LYS A 44 0.84 6.84 0.39
CA LYS A 44 1.48 8.00 -0.21
C LYS A 44 2.97 7.73 -0.39
N ILE A 45 3.47 7.92 -1.60
CA ILE A 45 4.90 7.89 -1.92
C ILE A 45 5.31 9.29 -2.33
N GLN A 46 6.36 9.83 -1.74
CA GLN A 46 6.89 11.14 -2.09
C GLN A 46 8.37 11.06 -2.41
N VAL A 47 8.74 11.65 -3.57
CA VAL A 47 10.11 11.74 -4.03
C VAL A 47 10.35 13.17 -4.53
N GLY A 48 11.13 13.94 -3.79
CA GLY A 48 11.27 15.37 -4.10
C GLY A 48 9.92 16.08 -4.08
N GLN A 49 9.50 16.63 -5.22
CA GLN A 49 8.21 17.29 -5.40
C GLN A 49 7.12 16.35 -5.96
N ASP A 50 7.50 15.15 -6.38
CA ASP A 50 6.54 14.18 -6.91
C ASP A 50 5.76 13.49 -5.79
N ILE A 51 4.43 13.56 -5.88
CA ILE A 51 3.48 12.88 -5.00
C ILE A 51 2.79 11.79 -5.79
N ILE A 52 2.94 10.56 -5.33
CA ILE A 52 2.33 9.36 -5.92
C ILE A 52 1.38 8.77 -4.87
N TYR A 53 0.15 8.47 -5.27
CA TYR A 53 -0.77 7.68 -4.44
C TYR A 53 -0.96 6.30 -5.06
N LEU A 54 -0.89 5.29 -4.20
CA LEU A 54 -1.31 3.93 -4.51
C LEU A 54 -2.66 3.70 -3.84
N ASP A 55 -3.60 3.16 -4.60
CA ASP A 55 -4.94 2.75 -4.16
C ASP A 55 -5.66 3.79 -3.29
N PRO A 56 -5.88 5.03 -3.81
CA PRO A 56 -6.60 6.06 -3.06
C PRO A 56 -8.10 5.71 -2.97
N ALA A 57 -8.51 5.13 -1.85
CA ALA A 57 -9.87 4.66 -1.63
C ALA A 57 -10.37 4.93 -0.21
N LYS A 58 -11.69 4.96 -0.01
CA LYS A 58 -12.32 5.03 1.31
C LYS A 58 -12.10 3.70 2.07
N PRO A 59 -11.96 3.75 3.40
CA PRO A 59 -12.16 4.92 4.28
C PRO A 59 -10.89 5.73 4.58
N ALA A 60 -9.83 5.64 3.77
CA ALA A 60 -8.64 6.47 3.95
C ALA A 60 -9.01 7.96 4.01
N LYS A 61 -8.44 8.69 4.98
CA LYS A 61 -8.65 10.13 5.14
C LYS A 61 -7.62 10.87 4.28
N MET A 62 -8.04 11.32 3.09
CA MET A 62 -7.16 11.95 2.08
C MET A 62 -7.17 13.48 2.12
N ASP A 63 -7.92 14.10 3.05
CA ASP A 63 -8.04 15.56 3.15
C ASP A 63 -6.69 16.19 3.50
N GLY A 64 -6.33 17.25 2.77
CA GLY A 64 -5.07 17.98 3.00
C GLY A 64 -3.80 17.29 2.49
N MET A 65 -3.88 16.13 1.87
CA MET A 65 -2.69 15.39 1.42
C MET A 65 -2.04 15.94 0.14
N GLY A 66 -2.68 16.89 -0.51
CA GLY A 66 -2.20 17.53 -1.74
C GLY A 66 -2.49 16.70 -3.01
N PRO A 67 -2.42 17.36 -4.18
CA PRO A 67 -2.74 16.71 -5.43
C PRO A 67 -1.62 15.76 -5.87
N ALA A 68 -2.02 14.69 -6.56
CA ALA A 68 -1.12 13.68 -7.12
C ALA A 68 -0.39 14.19 -8.38
N ASN A 69 0.85 13.71 -8.56
CA ASN A 69 1.53 13.72 -9.86
C ASN A 69 1.29 12.38 -10.58
N LEU A 70 1.18 11.28 -9.82
CA LEU A 70 0.85 9.95 -10.33
C LEU A 70 -0.12 9.25 -9.37
N ILE A 71 -1.09 8.52 -9.92
CA ILE A 71 -1.95 7.60 -9.19
C ILE A 71 -1.74 6.20 -9.77
N LEU A 72 -1.45 5.22 -8.90
CA LEU A 72 -1.37 3.80 -9.25
C LEU A 72 -2.57 3.11 -8.59
N ILE A 73 -3.27 2.26 -9.35
CA ILE A 73 -4.41 1.49 -8.83
C ILE A 73 -4.16 0.02 -9.12
N THR A 74 -4.26 -0.82 -8.08
CA THR A 74 -3.98 -2.25 -8.18
C THR A 74 -5.20 -3.06 -8.60
N ASP A 75 -6.38 -2.73 -8.07
CA ASP A 75 -7.62 -3.48 -8.30
C ASP A 75 -8.84 -2.57 -8.44
N ILE A 76 -9.93 -3.14 -8.97
CA ILE A 76 -11.23 -2.47 -9.16
C ILE A 76 -12.08 -2.43 -7.88
N HIS A 77 -11.76 -3.20 -6.86
CA HIS A 77 -12.51 -3.23 -5.60
C HIS A 77 -12.50 -1.87 -4.89
N GLY A 78 -13.57 -1.59 -4.13
CA GLY A 78 -13.81 -0.27 -3.55
C GLY A 78 -12.84 0.15 -2.45
N ASP A 79 -12.03 -0.75 -1.92
CA ASP A 79 -10.95 -0.49 -0.96
C ASP A 79 -9.59 -0.21 -1.62
N HIS A 80 -9.51 -0.34 -2.96
CA HIS A 80 -8.36 0.05 -3.79
C HIS A 80 -8.67 1.20 -4.73
N MET A 81 -9.94 1.37 -5.16
CA MET A 81 -10.35 2.36 -6.12
C MET A 81 -11.58 3.13 -5.66
N ASP A 82 -11.45 4.44 -5.53
CA ASP A 82 -12.56 5.37 -5.37
C ASP A 82 -12.44 6.48 -6.43
N ALA A 83 -13.40 6.52 -7.37
CA ALA A 83 -13.37 7.45 -8.49
C ALA A 83 -13.40 8.92 -8.03
N ASP A 84 -14.12 9.21 -6.93
CA ASP A 84 -14.20 10.57 -6.36
C ASP A 84 -12.83 10.98 -5.79
N TYR A 85 -12.12 10.05 -5.13
CA TYR A 85 -10.77 10.32 -4.64
C TYR A 85 -9.77 10.48 -5.78
N VAL A 86 -9.84 9.65 -6.82
CA VAL A 86 -9.01 9.82 -8.02
C VAL A 86 -9.25 11.21 -8.63
N ALA A 87 -10.50 11.63 -8.79
CA ALA A 87 -10.84 12.96 -9.31
C ALA A 87 -10.35 14.08 -8.39
N LYS A 88 -10.59 13.99 -7.07
CA LYS A 88 -10.19 14.99 -6.06
C LYS A 88 -8.68 15.18 -5.96
N LEU A 89 -7.92 14.11 -6.10
CA LEU A 89 -6.45 14.13 -6.02
C LEU A 89 -5.80 14.51 -7.35
N SER A 90 -6.54 14.45 -8.46
CA SER A 90 -6.01 14.79 -9.77
C SER A 90 -5.91 16.31 -9.97
N LYS A 91 -4.87 16.72 -10.68
CA LYS A 91 -4.64 18.08 -11.21
C LYS A 91 -4.30 17.97 -12.69
N PRO A 92 -4.28 19.06 -13.46
CA PRO A 92 -3.76 19.03 -14.83
C PRO A 92 -2.36 18.40 -14.87
N GLY A 93 -2.20 17.34 -15.69
CA GLY A 93 -0.96 16.59 -15.81
C GLY A 93 -0.81 15.40 -14.84
N THR A 94 -1.76 15.14 -13.94
CA THR A 94 -1.76 13.90 -13.15
C THR A 94 -1.87 12.69 -14.07
N ALA A 95 -0.90 11.77 -14.00
CA ALA A 95 -0.98 10.47 -14.66
C ALA A 95 -1.74 9.47 -13.79
N VAL A 96 -2.51 8.59 -14.40
CA VAL A 96 -3.11 7.43 -13.74
C VAL A 96 -2.67 6.17 -14.47
N ILE A 97 -2.16 5.17 -13.75
CA ILE A 97 -1.75 3.86 -14.28
C ILE A 97 -2.55 2.79 -13.54
N ALA A 98 -3.16 1.88 -14.28
CA ALA A 98 -4.05 0.88 -13.71
C ALA A 98 -4.19 -0.35 -14.62
N PRO A 99 -4.75 -1.48 -14.14
CA PRO A 99 -5.17 -2.60 -14.97
C PRO A 99 -6.40 -2.23 -15.84
N ALA A 100 -6.64 -3.01 -16.88
CA ALA A 100 -7.75 -2.78 -17.80
C ALA A 100 -9.13 -2.81 -17.12
N SER A 101 -9.30 -3.56 -16.04
CA SER A 101 -10.53 -3.61 -15.24
C SER A 101 -10.89 -2.24 -14.65
N VAL A 102 -9.90 -1.52 -14.10
CA VAL A 102 -10.02 -0.18 -13.52
C VAL A 102 -10.28 0.88 -14.59
N ALA A 103 -9.62 0.77 -15.75
CA ALA A 103 -9.77 1.73 -16.84
C ALA A 103 -11.20 1.80 -17.42
N LYS A 104 -12.06 0.82 -17.14
CA LYS A 104 -13.48 0.87 -17.48
C LYS A 104 -14.24 1.97 -16.70
N THR A 105 -13.76 2.28 -15.49
CA THR A 105 -14.33 3.33 -14.61
C THR A 105 -13.49 4.59 -14.64
N ILE A 106 -12.17 4.46 -14.54
CA ILE A 106 -11.21 5.57 -14.58
C ILE A 106 -10.67 5.68 -16.02
N THR A 107 -11.48 6.27 -16.91
CA THR A 107 -11.23 6.27 -18.37
C THR A 107 -9.95 6.99 -18.80
N GLN A 108 -9.40 7.88 -17.97
CA GLN A 108 -8.11 8.52 -18.20
C GLN A 108 -6.91 7.63 -17.80
N ALA A 109 -7.14 6.44 -17.23
CA ALA A 109 -6.07 5.57 -16.80
C ALA A 109 -5.32 4.98 -18.02
N ARG A 110 -4.00 5.08 -17.99
CA ARG A 110 -3.13 4.33 -18.87
C ARG A 110 -3.12 2.88 -18.41
N VAL A 111 -3.57 1.99 -19.27
CA VAL A 111 -3.57 0.55 -18.99
C VAL A 111 -2.14 0.01 -19.09
N VAL A 112 -1.76 -0.78 -18.07
CA VAL A 112 -0.53 -1.59 -18.08
C VAL A 112 -0.94 -3.00 -17.69
N ALA A 113 -0.73 -3.97 -18.58
CA ALA A 113 -1.10 -5.37 -18.35
C ALA A 113 -0.06 -6.11 -17.52
N ASN A 114 -0.45 -7.23 -16.92
CA ASN A 114 0.45 -8.09 -16.15
C ASN A 114 1.70 -8.45 -16.97
N GLY A 115 2.89 -8.27 -16.39
CA GLY A 115 4.19 -8.50 -17.04
C GLY A 115 4.71 -7.31 -17.83
N GLU A 116 3.87 -6.33 -18.16
CA GLU A 116 4.31 -5.14 -18.87
C GLU A 116 5.05 -4.15 -17.96
N THR A 117 5.89 -3.35 -18.59
CA THR A 117 6.65 -2.29 -17.94
C THR A 117 6.36 -0.96 -18.64
N THR A 118 6.16 0.08 -17.85
CA THR A 118 6.02 1.45 -18.31
C THR A 118 6.99 2.38 -17.58
N ARG A 119 7.13 3.62 -18.06
CA ARG A 119 7.89 4.67 -17.40
C ARG A 119 7.01 5.88 -17.13
N TRP A 120 7.27 6.50 -16.01
CA TRP A 120 6.74 7.81 -15.65
C TRP A 120 7.87 8.60 -14.98
N HIS A 121 8.32 9.69 -15.58
CA HIS A 121 9.56 10.40 -15.21
C HIS A 121 10.73 9.39 -15.04
N ASP A 122 11.44 9.44 -13.93
CA ASP A 122 12.55 8.54 -13.60
C ASP A 122 12.11 7.20 -13.00
N PHE A 123 10.81 6.98 -12.89
CA PHE A 123 10.25 5.73 -12.37
C PHE A 123 10.03 4.71 -13.48
N LYS A 124 10.55 3.50 -13.28
CA LYS A 124 10.18 2.33 -14.07
C LYS A 124 9.17 1.52 -13.27
N ILE A 125 7.99 1.28 -13.84
CA ILE A 125 6.86 0.63 -13.18
C ILE A 125 6.53 -0.63 -13.95
N THR A 126 6.67 -1.79 -13.29
CA THR A 126 6.36 -3.11 -13.86
C THR A 126 5.13 -3.67 -13.16
N ALA A 127 4.11 -4.04 -13.92
CA ALA A 127 2.92 -4.73 -13.42
C ALA A 127 3.21 -6.21 -13.18
N VAL A 128 2.93 -6.68 -11.96
CA VAL A 128 3.09 -8.08 -11.54
C VAL A 128 1.70 -8.71 -11.46
N PRO A 129 1.49 -9.94 -11.93
CA PRO A 129 0.23 -10.65 -11.75
C PRO A 129 -0.19 -10.71 -10.27
N MET A 130 -1.42 -10.34 -10.00
CA MET A 130 -2.07 -10.30 -8.70
C MET A 130 -3.35 -11.13 -8.78
N TYR A 131 -3.46 -12.24 -8.04
CA TYR A 131 -4.61 -13.13 -8.09
C TYR A 131 -4.64 -14.15 -6.96
N ASN A 132 -5.82 -14.82 -6.78
CA ASN A 132 -5.98 -15.94 -5.87
C ASN A 132 -5.66 -17.27 -6.56
N ILE A 133 -5.05 -18.19 -5.79
CA ILE A 133 -4.71 -19.55 -6.19
C ILE A 133 -5.68 -20.54 -5.53
N SER A 134 -5.97 -20.36 -4.24
CA SER A 134 -6.69 -21.29 -3.38
C SER A 134 -7.84 -20.66 -2.59
N HIS A 135 -7.74 -19.38 -2.26
CA HIS A 135 -8.81 -18.67 -1.55
C HIS A 135 -9.92 -18.25 -2.52
N ASN A 136 -11.07 -18.94 -2.39
CA ASN A 136 -12.21 -18.76 -3.27
C ASN A 136 -13.43 -18.24 -2.52
N GLN A 137 -14.31 -17.60 -3.25
CA GLN A 137 -15.67 -17.26 -2.82
C GLN A 137 -16.48 -18.53 -2.56
N PRO A 138 -17.61 -18.46 -1.83
CA PRO A 138 -18.46 -19.63 -1.58
C PRO A 138 -19.02 -20.31 -2.86
N ASN A 139 -19.04 -19.59 -3.98
CA ASN A 139 -19.44 -20.13 -5.28
C ASN A 139 -18.30 -20.83 -6.04
N GLY A 140 -17.11 -20.95 -5.43
CA GLY A 140 -15.93 -21.59 -6.02
C GLY A 140 -15.09 -20.70 -6.95
N GLN A 141 -15.53 -19.46 -7.22
CA GLN A 141 -14.71 -18.51 -8.00
C GLN A 141 -13.64 -17.86 -7.13
N PRO A 142 -12.46 -17.50 -7.66
CA PRO A 142 -11.47 -16.74 -6.90
C PRO A 142 -12.03 -15.38 -6.50
N TYR A 143 -11.55 -14.81 -5.40
CA TYR A 143 -11.84 -13.42 -5.06
C TYR A 143 -11.22 -12.47 -6.07
N HIS A 144 -10.03 -12.82 -6.58
CA HIS A 144 -9.28 -12.02 -7.54
C HIS A 144 -8.82 -12.93 -8.70
N ASP A 145 -9.42 -12.72 -9.87
CA ASP A 145 -9.08 -13.49 -11.07
C ASP A 145 -7.70 -13.08 -11.61
N LYS A 146 -6.95 -14.06 -12.13
CA LYS A 146 -5.69 -13.78 -12.81
C LYS A 146 -5.92 -12.86 -14.02
N GLY A 147 -5.13 -11.77 -14.09
CA GLY A 147 -5.22 -10.77 -15.16
C GLY A 147 -6.20 -9.63 -14.88
N ARG A 148 -6.96 -9.67 -13.76
CA ARG A 148 -7.88 -8.59 -13.38
C ARG A 148 -7.15 -7.40 -12.77
N GLY A 149 -6.20 -7.64 -11.87
CA GLY A 149 -5.47 -6.63 -11.12
C GLY A 149 -3.96 -6.69 -11.34
N ASN A 150 -3.27 -5.70 -10.80
CA ASN A 150 -1.82 -5.57 -10.85
C ASN A 150 -1.24 -5.36 -9.44
N GLY A 151 -0.22 -6.16 -9.06
CA GLY A 151 0.81 -5.65 -8.18
C GLY A 151 1.77 -4.76 -8.97
N TYR A 152 2.58 -3.95 -8.31
CA TYR A 152 3.56 -3.08 -8.98
C TYR A 152 4.95 -3.20 -8.37
N VAL A 153 5.96 -3.42 -9.21
CA VAL A 153 7.36 -3.15 -8.86
C VAL A 153 7.72 -1.76 -9.40
N ILE A 154 8.00 -0.84 -8.48
CA ILE A 154 8.41 0.52 -8.78
C ILE A 154 9.92 0.62 -8.58
N ASN A 155 10.68 0.77 -9.67
CA ASN A 155 12.10 1.04 -9.61
C ASN A 155 12.36 2.53 -9.65
N TYR A 156 13.14 3.04 -8.67
CA TYR A 156 13.60 4.43 -8.62
C TYR A 156 14.98 4.50 -7.95
N GLY A 157 15.90 5.23 -8.57
CA GLY A 157 17.24 5.45 -8.03
C GLY A 157 17.99 4.16 -7.66
N GLY A 158 17.80 3.08 -8.43
CA GLY A 158 18.43 1.79 -8.21
C GLY A 158 17.79 0.91 -7.13
N LYS A 159 16.63 1.30 -6.57
CA LYS A 159 15.85 0.49 -5.61
C LYS A 159 14.52 0.02 -6.19
N ASN A 160 14.12 -1.20 -5.82
CA ASN A 160 12.88 -1.83 -6.22
C ASN A 160 11.90 -1.88 -5.02
N PHE A 161 10.74 -1.23 -5.17
CA PHE A 161 9.64 -1.22 -4.22
C PHE A 161 8.48 -2.03 -4.81
N TYR A 162 8.13 -3.13 -4.16
CA TYR A 162 7.03 -3.99 -4.58
C TYR A 162 5.78 -3.75 -3.73
N PHE A 163 4.67 -3.45 -4.36
CA PHE A 163 3.33 -3.37 -3.77
C PHE A 163 2.51 -4.50 -4.37
N ALA A 164 2.11 -5.46 -3.56
CA ALA A 164 1.57 -6.72 -4.06
C ALA A 164 0.13 -6.61 -4.58
N GLY A 165 -0.68 -5.67 -4.05
CA GLY A 165 -2.12 -5.66 -4.28
C GLY A 165 -2.79 -6.86 -3.60
N ASP A 166 -4.01 -7.20 -4.00
CA ASP A 166 -4.79 -8.29 -3.42
C ASP A 166 -4.43 -9.63 -4.06
N THR A 167 -3.42 -10.28 -3.51
CA THR A 167 -2.89 -11.52 -4.07
C THR A 167 -2.63 -12.57 -3.02
N GLU A 168 -2.58 -13.82 -3.45
CA GLU A 168 -1.87 -14.88 -2.75
C GLU A 168 -0.41 -14.91 -3.19
N GLY A 169 0.39 -15.84 -2.60
CA GLY A 169 1.80 -16.04 -2.96
C GLY A 169 1.95 -16.69 -4.33
N THR A 170 1.62 -15.97 -5.40
CA THR A 170 1.67 -16.46 -6.78
C THR A 170 3.08 -16.87 -7.21
N PRO A 171 3.23 -17.75 -8.20
CA PRO A 171 4.54 -18.08 -8.77
C PRO A 171 5.32 -16.84 -9.23
N GLU A 172 4.62 -15.85 -9.80
CA GLU A 172 5.21 -14.60 -10.27
C GLU A 172 5.75 -13.75 -9.10
N MET A 173 4.99 -13.63 -7.99
CA MET A 173 5.45 -12.95 -6.79
C MET A 173 6.67 -13.66 -6.17
N ARG A 174 6.63 -14.99 -6.05
CA ARG A 174 7.72 -15.80 -5.50
C ARG A 174 9.00 -15.75 -6.35
N ALA A 175 8.86 -15.51 -7.65
CA ALA A 175 9.97 -15.41 -8.59
C ALA A 175 10.63 -14.02 -8.62
N LEU A 176 10.05 -13.01 -7.97
CA LEU A 176 10.65 -11.66 -7.90
C LEU A 176 12.05 -11.73 -7.28
N LYS A 177 12.97 -10.93 -7.83
CA LYS A 177 14.36 -10.81 -7.37
C LYS A 177 14.71 -9.34 -7.11
N ASP A 178 15.73 -9.15 -6.30
CA ASP A 178 16.32 -7.83 -6.01
C ASP A 178 15.31 -6.81 -5.48
N ILE A 179 14.30 -7.26 -4.71
CA ILE A 179 13.32 -6.39 -4.08
C ILE A 179 13.94 -5.77 -2.82
N ASP A 180 14.05 -4.45 -2.78
CA ASP A 180 14.54 -3.73 -1.61
C ASP A 180 13.46 -3.62 -0.54
N VAL A 181 12.21 -3.35 -0.92
CA VAL A 181 11.07 -3.22 0.00
C VAL A 181 9.84 -3.85 -0.62
N ALA A 182 9.17 -4.74 0.11
CA ALA A 182 7.91 -5.35 -0.30
C ALA A 182 6.77 -5.00 0.68
N PHE A 183 5.63 -4.60 0.13
CA PHE A 183 4.36 -4.41 0.83
C PHE A 183 3.46 -5.60 0.51
N ILE A 184 3.10 -6.41 1.53
CA ILE A 184 2.49 -7.73 1.36
C ILE A 184 1.16 -7.80 2.11
N PRO A 185 0.05 -8.17 1.42
CA PRO A 185 -1.25 -8.30 2.06
C PRO A 185 -1.37 -9.58 2.87
N MET A 186 -2.21 -9.53 3.90
CA MET A 186 -2.65 -10.70 4.64
C MET A 186 -4.05 -10.44 5.24
N ASN A 187 -5.09 -10.62 4.45
CA ASN A 187 -6.46 -10.32 4.82
C ASN A 187 -7.41 -11.45 4.38
N LEU A 188 -7.66 -12.39 5.27
CA LEU A 188 -8.62 -13.47 4.99
C LEU A 188 -10.06 -12.95 4.94
N PRO A 189 -10.89 -13.53 4.07
CA PRO A 189 -10.60 -14.67 3.18
C PRO A 189 -10.01 -14.27 1.82
N TYR A 190 -9.68 -13.00 1.62
CA TYR A 190 -9.41 -12.38 0.32
C TYR A 190 -7.99 -12.60 -0.20
N THR A 191 -7.00 -12.68 0.68
CA THR A 191 -5.58 -12.78 0.30
C THR A 191 -4.90 -13.95 1.03
N MET A 192 -3.99 -13.72 1.96
CA MET A 192 -3.18 -14.75 2.62
C MET A 192 -3.39 -14.76 4.13
N THR A 193 -3.15 -15.90 4.75
CA THR A 193 -2.83 -15.97 6.18
C THR A 193 -1.44 -15.39 6.45
N PRO A 194 -1.09 -15.02 7.70
CA PRO A 194 0.27 -14.63 8.07
C PRO A 194 1.33 -15.67 7.69
N ALA A 195 1.00 -16.96 7.79
CA ALA A 195 1.93 -18.06 7.44
C ALA A 195 2.14 -18.16 5.92
N GLU A 196 1.10 -18.10 5.11
CA GLU A 196 1.19 -18.13 3.64
C GLU A 196 1.97 -16.91 3.12
N ALA A 197 1.71 -15.72 3.68
CA ALA A 197 2.44 -14.50 3.36
C ALA A 197 3.94 -14.65 3.70
N ALA A 198 4.27 -15.21 4.85
CA ALA A 198 5.65 -15.44 5.24
C ALA A 198 6.37 -16.43 4.29
N GLU A 199 5.71 -17.51 3.87
CA GLU A 199 6.27 -18.45 2.90
C GLU A 199 6.49 -17.83 1.52
N ALA A 200 5.58 -16.97 1.07
CA ALA A 200 5.73 -16.24 -0.19
C ALA A 200 6.90 -15.24 -0.12
N VAL A 201 7.04 -14.54 1.01
CA VAL A 201 8.12 -13.59 1.27
C VAL A 201 9.48 -14.28 1.36
N LYS A 202 9.58 -15.44 2.00
CA LYS A 202 10.82 -16.23 2.02
C LYS A 202 11.30 -16.61 0.62
N ALA A 203 10.39 -16.91 -0.31
CA ALA A 203 10.72 -17.29 -1.68
C ALA A 203 11.26 -16.11 -2.51
N SER A 204 10.66 -14.92 -2.41
CA SER A 204 11.11 -13.70 -3.11
C SER A 204 12.25 -12.98 -2.39
N HIS A 205 12.40 -13.19 -1.08
CA HIS A 205 13.48 -12.72 -0.22
C HIS A 205 13.79 -11.22 -0.34
N PRO A 206 12.82 -10.31 -0.09
CA PRO A 206 13.06 -8.89 -0.09
C PRO A 206 13.96 -8.48 1.09
N LYS A 207 14.71 -7.37 0.96
CA LYS A 207 15.54 -6.87 2.08
C LYS A 207 14.69 -6.38 3.26
N VAL A 208 13.58 -5.71 2.95
CA VAL A 208 12.60 -5.22 3.92
C VAL A 208 11.21 -5.69 3.49
N VAL A 209 10.40 -6.14 4.45
CA VAL A 209 8.98 -6.43 4.23
C VAL A 209 8.11 -5.65 5.21
N ILE A 210 7.02 -5.12 4.70
CA ILE A 210 6.03 -4.35 5.45
C ILE A 210 4.66 -4.98 5.17
N PRO A 211 4.04 -5.64 6.17
CA PRO A 211 2.68 -6.10 6.02
C PRO A 211 1.73 -4.90 5.91
N TYR A 212 0.81 -4.94 4.96
CA TYR A 212 -0.25 -3.98 4.76
C TYR A 212 -1.54 -4.73 4.41
N HIS A 213 -2.68 -4.06 4.31
CA HIS A 213 -3.95 -4.73 3.98
C HIS A 213 -4.16 -6.00 4.83
N TYR A 214 -3.99 -5.86 6.17
CA TYR A 214 -3.98 -7.02 7.09
C TYR A 214 -5.14 -7.01 8.11
N LYS A 215 -6.20 -6.27 7.86
CA LYS A 215 -7.29 -6.04 8.83
C LYS A 215 -7.68 -7.32 9.58
N GLY A 216 -7.50 -7.30 10.91
CA GLY A 216 -7.84 -8.42 11.78
C GLY A 216 -6.85 -9.60 11.79
N GLN A 217 -5.75 -9.55 11.04
CA GLN A 217 -4.73 -10.60 11.04
C GLN A 217 -3.59 -10.32 12.03
N ASP A 218 -2.97 -11.38 12.54
CA ASP A 218 -1.85 -11.30 13.49
C ASP A 218 -0.51 -11.01 12.77
N VAL A 219 -0.15 -9.74 12.69
CA VAL A 219 1.14 -9.31 12.10
C VAL A 219 2.35 -9.72 12.93
N GLN A 220 2.17 -10.02 14.23
CA GLN A 220 3.27 -10.54 15.06
C GLN A 220 3.57 -12.00 14.71
N ALA A 221 2.53 -12.80 14.42
CA ALA A 221 2.72 -14.16 13.91
C ALA A 221 3.46 -14.16 12.56
N PHE A 222 3.13 -13.21 11.66
CA PHE A 222 3.88 -13.02 10.41
C PHE A 222 5.35 -12.69 10.67
N LYS A 223 5.63 -11.73 11.54
CA LYS A 223 7.00 -11.35 11.89
C LYS A 223 7.78 -12.54 12.47
N LYS A 224 7.16 -13.27 13.40
CA LYS A 224 7.76 -14.47 14.02
C LYS A 224 8.05 -15.56 12.98
N ALA A 225 7.19 -15.76 12.01
CA ALA A 225 7.39 -16.74 10.94
C ALA A 225 8.60 -16.41 10.03
N LEU A 226 9.07 -15.16 10.05
CA LEU A 226 10.25 -14.70 9.32
C LEU A 226 11.52 -14.61 10.19
N ASP A 227 11.45 -14.98 11.46
CA ASP A 227 12.63 -15.00 12.33
C ASP A 227 13.73 -15.88 11.72
N GLY A 228 14.98 -15.41 11.77
CA GLY A 228 16.13 -16.10 11.21
C GLY A 228 16.24 -16.09 9.68
N SER A 229 15.27 -15.51 8.95
CA SER A 229 15.31 -15.44 7.47
C SER A 229 16.28 -14.40 6.92
N GLY A 230 16.77 -13.47 7.74
CA GLY A 230 17.57 -12.31 7.30
C GLY A 230 16.73 -11.16 6.71
N ILE A 231 15.41 -11.30 6.63
CA ILE A 231 14.50 -10.29 6.12
C ILE A 231 14.12 -9.30 7.24
N ASN A 232 14.26 -8.01 6.99
CA ASN A 232 13.87 -6.97 7.95
C ASN A 232 12.36 -6.74 7.91
N VAL A 233 11.63 -7.20 8.92
CA VAL A 233 10.18 -7.00 9.04
C VAL A 233 9.89 -5.71 9.78
N ARG A 234 9.17 -4.78 9.14
CA ARG A 234 8.71 -3.51 9.73
C ARG A 234 7.19 -3.54 9.88
N LEU A 235 6.69 -3.47 11.10
CA LEU A 235 5.26 -3.39 11.38
C LEU A 235 4.87 -1.92 11.51
N LEU A 236 3.89 -1.50 10.70
CA LEU A 236 3.34 -0.14 10.70
C LEU A 236 1.86 -0.19 11.08
N GLU A 237 1.34 0.93 11.62
CA GLU A 237 -0.08 1.08 11.90
C GLU A 237 -0.84 1.50 10.63
N TRP A 238 -1.67 0.60 10.12
CA TRP A 238 -2.48 0.82 8.92
C TRP A 238 -3.93 1.16 9.23
N TYR A 239 -4.33 1.10 10.50
CA TYR A 239 -5.71 1.28 10.93
C TYR A 239 -5.78 2.25 12.11
N PRO A 240 -5.29 3.50 11.94
CA PRO A 240 -5.39 4.51 13.00
C PRO A 240 -6.86 4.79 13.32
N GLU A 241 -7.17 4.96 14.61
CA GLU A 241 -8.51 5.28 15.14
C GLU A 241 -9.01 6.69 14.73
#